data_5e0a44603d36399155565447e4415cc2
#
_entry.id   5e0a44603d36399155565447e4415cc2
#
_cell.length_a   1.000
_cell.length_b   1.000
_cell.length_c   1.000
_cell.angle_alpha   90.00
_cell.angle_beta   90.00
_cell.angle_gamma   90.00
#
_symmetry.space_group_name_H-M   'P 1'
#
loop_
_entity.id
_entity.type
_entity.pdbx_description
1 polymer ?
#
loop_
_entity_poly.entity_id
_entity_poly.type
_entity_poly.pdbx_seq_one_letter_code
_entity_poly.pdbx_strand_id
1 'polypeptide(L)'
;MARQMRTGEIKADTEEDDFRAKFCDEISILIQCNGGDSDRLILDVRSFSTYADIPTAIPRVGGASFGALAATNAYQPGGSGTINMLRAYYRWEIITDLVRPYISNIRPADGSLPKEFLIVATATYKNEDY
;
A
#
# COMPACT_ATOMS: atom_id res chain seq x y z
N MET A 1 -7.52 -5.54 -9.05
CA MET A 1 -8.00 -4.33 -8.32
C MET A 1 -7.97 -3.06 -9.15
N ALA A 2 -6.79 -2.55 -9.57
CA ALA A 2 -6.70 -1.28 -10.34
C ALA A 2 -7.57 -1.27 -11.62
N ARG A 3 -7.61 -2.37 -12.37
CA ARG A 3 -8.49 -2.51 -13.52
C ARG A 3 -9.97 -2.38 -13.14
N GLN A 4 -10.39 -3.07 -12.10
CA GLN A 4 -11.79 -3.06 -11.63
C GLN A 4 -12.25 -1.68 -11.16
N MET A 5 -11.35 -0.91 -10.55
CA MET A 5 -11.64 0.48 -10.20
C MET A 5 -11.70 1.37 -11.46
N ARG A 6 -10.80 1.15 -12.42
CA ARG A 6 -10.78 1.92 -13.67
C ARG A 6 -12.06 1.74 -14.49
N THR A 7 -12.60 0.53 -14.54
CA THR A 7 -13.80 0.19 -15.32
C THR A 7 -15.11 0.39 -14.56
N GLY A 8 -15.08 0.83 -13.30
CA GLY A 8 -16.27 1.03 -12.47
C GLY A 8 -16.88 -0.24 -11.91
N GLU A 9 -16.18 -1.38 -11.97
CA GLU A 9 -16.58 -2.60 -11.27
C GLU A 9 -16.47 -2.43 -9.75
N ILE A 10 -15.48 -1.65 -9.30
CA ILE A 10 -15.36 -1.15 -7.93
C ILE A 10 -15.52 0.37 -8.01
N LYS A 11 -16.59 0.87 -7.43
CA LYS A 11 -16.96 2.28 -7.48
C LYS A 11 -16.35 3.08 -6.33
N ALA A 12 -16.38 4.41 -6.45
CA ALA A 12 -15.91 5.32 -5.41
C ALA A 12 -16.72 5.23 -4.10
N ASP A 13 -17.96 4.73 -4.15
CA ASP A 13 -18.83 4.52 -3.00
C ASP A 13 -18.67 3.15 -2.33
N THR A 14 -17.75 2.30 -2.84
CA THR A 14 -17.41 1.03 -2.17
C THR A 14 -16.77 1.34 -0.80
N GLU A 15 -17.24 0.68 0.25
CA GLU A 15 -16.67 0.83 1.59
C GLU A 15 -15.20 0.37 1.64
N GLU A 16 -14.40 1.02 2.51
CA GLU A 16 -12.97 0.68 2.66
C GLU A 16 -12.75 -0.78 3.05
N ASP A 17 -13.56 -1.31 3.96
CA ASP A 17 -13.45 -2.69 4.43
C ASP A 17 -13.75 -3.70 3.32
N ASP A 18 -14.75 -3.43 2.50
CA ASP A 18 -15.08 -4.27 1.34
C ASP A 18 -13.98 -4.25 0.28
N PHE A 19 -13.40 -3.08 0.05
CA PHE A 19 -12.26 -2.94 -0.85
C PHE A 19 -11.07 -3.74 -0.34
N ARG A 20 -10.75 -3.60 0.96
CA ARG A 20 -9.64 -4.31 1.60
C ARG A 20 -9.85 -5.82 1.54
N ALA A 21 -11.06 -6.31 1.81
CA ALA A 21 -11.40 -7.73 1.72
C ALA A 21 -11.16 -8.28 0.31
N LYS A 22 -11.64 -7.59 -0.72
CA LYS A 22 -11.42 -7.98 -2.13
C LYS A 22 -9.94 -7.95 -2.50
N PHE A 23 -9.20 -6.94 -2.05
CA PHE A 23 -7.76 -6.88 -2.28
C PHE A 23 -7.04 -8.07 -1.65
N CYS A 24 -7.37 -8.40 -0.40
CA CYS A 24 -6.80 -9.54 0.31
C CYS A 24 -7.13 -10.88 -0.35
N ASP A 25 -8.34 -11.05 -0.86
CA ASP A 25 -8.73 -12.27 -1.58
C ASP A 25 -7.88 -12.47 -2.84
N GLU A 26 -7.60 -11.41 -3.59
CA GLU A 26 -6.78 -11.50 -4.82
C GLU A 26 -5.32 -11.86 -4.53
N ILE A 27 -4.76 -11.47 -3.39
CA ILE A 27 -3.37 -11.73 -3.02
C ILE A 27 -3.20 -12.87 -2.01
N SER A 28 -4.27 -13.57 -1.66
CA SER A 28 -4.30 -14.61 -0.61
C SER A 28 -3.31 -15.77 -0.83
N ILE A 29 -2.92 -16.02 -2.08
CA ILE A 29 -1.90 -17.02 -2.43
C ILE A 29 -0.50 -16.59 -1.94
N LEU A 30 -0.24 -15.28 -1.90
CA LEU A 30 1.07 -14.70 -1.58
C LEU A 30 1.16 -14.20 -0.14
N ILE A 31 0.08 -13.63 0.36
CA ILE A 31 0.03 -12.90 1.63
C ILE A 31 -1.29 -13.20 2.34
N GLN A 32 -1.21 -13.58 3.61
CA GLN A 32 -2.38 -13.70 4.48
C GLN A 32 -2.66 -12.36 5.15
N CYS A 33 -3.49 -11.52 4.54
CA CYS A 33 -3.83 -10.22 5.12
C CYS A 33 -5.14 -10.20 5.92
N ASN A 34 -5.76 -11.37 6.12
CA ASN A 34 -6.90 -11.56 7.02
C ASN A 34 -6.39 -12.22 8.31
N GLY A 35 -6.48 -11.53 9.44
CA GLY A 35 -6.06 -12.07 10.75
C GLY A 35 -4.84 -11.34 11.34
N GLY A 36 -3.92 -12.08 11.95
CA GLY A 36 -2.78 -11.52 12.71
C GLY A 36 -1.79 -10.67 11.91
N ASP A 37 -1.78 -10.78 10.60
CA ASP A 37 -0.89 -10.01 9.71
C ASP A 37 -1.59 -8.80 9.05
N SER A 38 -2.83 -8.50 9.44
CA SER A 38 -3.59 -7.37 8.86
C SER A 38 -2.88 -6.02 9.03
N ASP A 39 -2.14 -5.84 10.12
CA ASP A 39 -1.38 -4.62 10.42
C ASP A 39 -0.15 -4.43 9.54
N ARG A 40 0.30 -5.47 8.84
CA ARG A 40 1.47 -5.43 7.96
C ARG A 40 1.14 -4.91 6.58
N LEU A 41 -0.14 -4.95 6.17
CA LEU A 41 -0.61 -4.43 4.90
C LEU A 41 -1.25 -3.06 5.10
N ILE A 42 -0.68 -2.05 4.46
CA ILE A 42 -1.20 -0.69 4.40
C ILE A 42 -1.63 -0.42 2.97
N LEU A 43 -2.86 0.02 2.77
CA LEU A 43 -3.42 0.40 1.48
C LEU A 43 -3.65 1.91 1.44
N ASP A 44 -3.10 2.56 0.43
CA ASP A 44 -3.26 3.98 0.17
C ASP A 44 -3.95 4.16 -1.20
N VAL A 45 -5.22 4.51 -1.16
CA VAL A 45 -6.05 4.76 -2.34
C VAL A 45 -6.49 6.21 -2.31
N ARG A 46 -6.00 7.02 -3.25
CA ARG A 46 -6.33 8.44 -3.34
C ARG A 46 -6.51 8.90 -4.77
N SER A 47 -7.35 9.93 -4.95
CA SER A 47 -7.51 10.63 -6.22
C SER A 47 -6.69 11.91 -6.27
N PHE A 48 -6.25 12.28 -7.49
CA PHE A 48 -5.42 13.45 -7.76
C PHE A 48 -5.95 14.21 -8.97
N SER A 49 -5.65 15.51 -9.02
CA SER A 49 -6.04 16.37 -10.14
C SER A 49 -5.17 16.12 -11.37
N THR A 50 -3.88 15.87 -11.17
CA THR A 50 -2.93 15.58 -12.24
C THR A 50 -2.02 14.40 -11.85
N TYR A 51 -1.40 13.75 -12.83
CA TYR A 51 -0.40 12.71 -12.57
C TYR A 51 0.85 13.25 -11.84
N ALA A 52 1.16 14.54 -12.03
CA ALA A 52 2.30 15.18 -11.37
C ALA A 52 2.11 15.35 -9.86
N ASP A 53 0.87 15.38 -9.39
CA ASP A 53 0.54 15.52 -7.96
C ASP A 53 0.72 14.20 -7.18
N ILE A 54 0.90 13.09 -7.88
CA ILE A 54 1.03 11.78 -7.26
C ILE A 54 2.39 11.66 -6.58
N PRO A 55 2.44 11.36 -5.25
CA PRO A 55 3.70 11.20 -4.54
C PRO A 55 4.54 10.05 -5.11
N THR A 56 5.79 10.31 -5.42
CA THR A 56 6.73 9.29 -5.91
C THR A 56 7.57 8.66 -4.81
N ALA A 57 7.76 9.38 -3.69
CA ALA A 57 8.56 8.92 -2.57
C ALA A 57 7.74 8.03 -1.61
N ILE A 58 8.43 7.08 -0.98
CA ILE A 58 7.88 6.30 0.13
C ILE A 58 7.92 7.18 1.38
N PRO A 59 6.79 7.38 2.10
CA PRO A 59 6.78 8.17 3.33
C PRO A 59 7.54 7.42 4.43
N ARG A 60 8.57 8.09 4.97
CA ARG A 60 9.40 7.55 6.06
C ARG A 60 9.53 8.57 7.18
N VAL A 61 9.65 8.08 8.40
CA VAL A 61 9.88 8.94 9.56
C VAL A 61 11.18 9.71 9.40
N GLY A 62 11.12 11.04 9.52
CA GLY A 62 12.27 11.94 9.40
C GLY A 62 12.85 12.04 7.99
N GLY A 63 12.21 11.47 6.95
CA GLY A 63 12.72 11.49 5.58
C GLY A 63 13.99 10.67 5.33
N ALA A 64 14.41 9.83 6.30
CA ALA A 64 15.62 9.02 6.19
C ALA A 64 15.44 7.87 5.19
N SER A 65 16.48 7.58 4.38
CA SER A 65 16.44 6.57 3.29
C SER A 65 16.02 5.18 3.74
N PHE A 66 16.29 4.79 4.99
CA PHE A 66 15.90 3.52 5.60
C PHE A 66 15.12 3.73 6.89
N GLY A 67 14.49 4.89 7.06
CA GLY A 67 13.65 5.19 8.21
C GLY A 67 12.41 4.30 8.30
N ALA A 68 11.77 4.30 9.45
CA ALA A 68 10.50 3.60 9.66
C ALA A 68 9.44 4.10 8.69
N LEU A 69 8.54 3.21 8.26
CA LEU A 69 7.42 3.56 7.39
C LEU A 69 6.47 4.53 8.10
N ALA A 70 6.16 5.64 7.44
CA ALA A 70 5.20 6.65 7.94
C ALA A 70 3.86 6.61 7.19
N ALA A 71 3.63 5.62 6.32
CA ALA A 71 2.37 5.45 5.61
C ALA A 71 1.26 4.98 6.55
N THR A 72 0.06 5.43 6.28
CA THR A 72 -1.18 5.00 6.95
C THR A 72 -2.20 4.58 5.91
N ASN A 73 -3.18 3.77 6.32
CA ASN A 73 -4.31 3.46 5.46
C ASN A 73 -5.03 4.76 5.05
N ALA A 74 -5.32 4.89 3.77
CA ALA A 74 -6.10 5.98 3.20
C ALA A 74 -7.01 5.43 2.10
N TYR A 75 -8.29 5.77 2.15
CA TYR A 75 -9.26 5.32 1.17
C TYR A 75 -10.12 6.50 0.73
N GLN A 76 -9.69 7.15 -0.34
CA GLN A 76 -10.35 8.30 -0.95
C GLN A 76 -10.35 8.16 -2.47
N PRO A 77 -10.99 7.11 -3.02
CA PRO A 77 -11.05 6.91 -4.45
C PRO A 77 -11.88 8.01 -5.12
N GLY A 78 -11.45 8.41 -6.30
CA GLY A 78 -12.23 9.31 -7.14
C GLY A 78 -13.25 8.56 -7.99
N GLY A 79 -14.27 9.27 -8.46
CA GLY A 79 -15.27 8.75 -9.38
C GLY A 79 -14.81 8.70 -10.83
N SER A 80 -15.78 8.62 -11.74
CA SER A 80 -15.57 8.62 -13.20
C SER A 80 -14.65 9.77 -13.66
N GLY A 81 -13.74 9.47 -14.58
CA GLY A 81 -12.83 10.44 -15.17
C GLY A 81 -11.69 10.96 -14.27
N THR A 82 -11.61 10.55 -13.01
CA THR A 82 -10.55 10.99 -12.10
C THR A 82 -9.28 10.15 -12.21
N ILE A 83 -8.15 10.75 -11.82
CA ILE A 83 -6.86 10.05 -11.72
C ILE A 83 -6.74 9.46 -10.33
N ASN A 84 -6.47 8.18 -10.24
CA ASN A 84 -6.34 7.47 -8.97
C ASN A 84 -4.97 6.82 -8.84
N MET A 85 -4.51 6.73 -7.60
CA MET A 85 -3.35 5.93 -7.18
C MET A 85 -3.84 4.86 -6.20
N LEU A 86 -3.46 3.62 -6.47
CA LEU A 86 -3.53 2.51 -5.53
C LEU A 86 -2.11 2.13 -5.17
N ARG A 87 -1.73 2.29 -3.92
CA ARG A 87 -0.40 1.91 -3.42
C ARG A 87 -0.56 0.98 -2.23
N ALA A 88 0.10 -0.16 -2.30
CA ALA A 88 0.15 -1.14 -1.23
C ALA A 88 1.54 -1.18 -0.62
N TYR A 89 1.61 -1.15 0.70
CA TYR A 89 2.82 -1.32 1.49
C TYR A 89 2.66 -2.59 2.31
N TYR A 90 3.59 -3.53 2.16
CA TYR A 90 3.61 -4.75 2.96
C TYR A 90 4.94 -4.89 3.69
N ARG A 91 4.88 -5.05 5.01
CA ARG A 91 6.04 -5.29 5.86
C ARG A 91 6.26 -6.79 6.01
N TRP A 92 7.13 -7.34 5.17
CA TRP A 92 7.47 -8.75 5.19
C TRP A 92 8.50 -9.04 6.29
N GLU A 93 8.17 -9.94 7.21
CA GLU A 93 9.08 -10.33 8.28
C GLU A 93 10.19 -11.25 7.76
N ILE A 94 11.43 -10.89 8.07
CA ILE A 94 12.59 -11.68 7.73
C ILE A 94 12.83 -12.67 8.86
N ILE A 95 12.68 -13.96 8.59
CA ILE A 95 12.75 -15.02 9.60
C ILE A 95 14.17 -15.49 9.88
N THR A 96 15.15 -15.17 9.02
CA THR A 96 16.54 -15.59 9.16
C THR A 96 17.38 -14.52 9.84
N ASP A 97 17.75 -14.71 11.11
CA ASP A 97 18.45 -13.73 11.95
C ASP A 97 19.75 -13.21 11.36
N LEU A 98 20.54 -14.09 10.74
CA LEU A 98 21.85 -13.75 10.18
C LEU A 98 21.77 -12.74 9.03
N VAL A 99 20.69 -12.71 8.27
CA VAL A 99 20.54 -11.84 7.08
C VAL A 99 19.69 -10.62 7.33
N ARG A 100 18.94 -10.55 8.44
CA ARG A 100 18.05 -9.42 8.78
C ARG A 100 18.71 -8.04 8.61
N PRO A 101 19.92 -7.80 9.20
CA PRO A 101 20.54 -6.48 9.11
C PRO A 101 20.97 -6.11 7.69
N TYR A 102 21.21 -7.09 6.83
CA TYR A 102 21.77 -6.89 5.49
C TYR A 102 20.69 -6.67 4.42
N ILE A 103 19.52 -7.28 4.57
CA ILE A 103 18.44 -7.19 3.56
C ILE A 103 17.28 -6.30 3.98
N SER A 104 17.18 -5.92 5.25
CA SER A 104 16.13 -5.01 5.72
C SER A 104 16.28 -3.62 5.08
N ASN A 105 15.18 -3.09 4.57
CA ASN A 105 15.10 -1.75 3.98
C ASN A 105 14.28 -0.76 4.80
N ILE A 106 13.82 -1.16 5.99
CA ILE A 106 13.18 -0.28 6.97
C ILE A 106 13.76 -0.53 8.36
N ARG A 107 13.82 0.53 9.15
CA ARG A 107 14.31 0.47 10.54
C ARG A 107 13.18 0.83 11.49
N PRO A 108 13.02 0.09 12.61
CA PRO A 108 12.07 0.47 13.64
C PRO A 108 12.36 1.86 14.20
N ALA A 109 11.29 2.62 14.53
CA ALA A 109 11.42 3.96 15.11
C ALA A 109 11.98 3.93 16.55
N ASP A 110 11.86 2.80 17.25
CA ASP A 110 12.34 2.58 18.61
C ASP A 110 13.85 2.25 18.71
N GLY A 111 14.56 2.18 17.57
CA GLY A 111 15.97 1.85 17.50
C GLY A 111 16.31 0.37 17.66
N SER A 112 15.31 -0.52 17.68
CA SER A 112 15.53 -1.98 17.69
C SER A 112 16.18 -2.46 16.38
N LEU A 113 16.68 -3.72 16.37
CA LEU A 113 17.31 -4.30 15.17
C LEU A 113 16.29 -4.43 14.02
N PRO A 114 16.68 -4.08 12.78
CA PRO A 114 15.85 -4.27 11.61
C PRO A 114 15.47 -5.73 11.40
N LYS A 115 14.20 -6.02 11.20
CA LYS A 115 13.66 -7.37 11.02
C LYS A 115 12.66 -7.53 9.88
N GLU A 116 12.37 -6.45 9.18
CA GLU A 116 11.33 -6.43 8.15
C GLU A 116 11.89 -5.90 6.83
N PHE A 117 11.33 -6.40 5.73
CA PHE A 117 11.52 -5.87 4.39
C PHE A 117 10.23 -5.24 3.89
N LEU A 118 10.31 -3.98 3.47
CA LEU A 118 9.17 -3.26 2.92
C LEU A 118 9.03 -3.54 1.43
N ILE A 119 7.88 -4.09 1.05
CA ILE A 119 7.46 -4.27 -0.34
C ILE A 119 6.44 -3.19 -0.65
N VAL A 120 6.65 -2.45 -1.74
CA VAL A 120 5.75 -1.40 -2.21
C VAL A 120 5.35 -1.69 -3.65
N ALA A 121 4.06 -1.67 -3.90
CA ALA A 121 3.50 -1.75 -5.24
C ALA A 121 2.58 -0.55 -5.49
N THR A 122 2.72 0.09 -6.64
CA THR A 122 1.92 1.26 -7.00
C THR A 122 1.29 1.06 -8.37
N ALA A 123 0.00 1.33 -8.48
CA ALA A 123 -0.72 1.43 -9.74
C ALA A 123 -1.39 2.81 -9.81
N THR A 124 -1.20 3.50 -10.92
CA THR A 124 -1.84 4.78 -11.21
C THR A 124 -2.62 4.67 -12.52
N TYR A 125 -3.84 5.19 -12.52
CA TYR A 125 -4.75 5.06 -13.67
C TYR A 125 -5.77 6.19 -13.66
N LYS A 126 -6.34 6.47 -14.81
CA LYS A 126 -7.50 7.33 -14.95
C LYS A 126 -8.74 6.45 -15.07
N ASN A 127 -9.77 6.72 -14.27
CA ASN A 127 -11.05 6.05 -14.38
C ASN A 127 -11.71 6.35 -15.72
N GLU A 128 -12.33 5.34 -16.31
CA GLU A 128 -13.14 5.49 -17.50
C GLU A 128 -14.43 6.26 -17.16
N ASP A 129 -15.08 6.82 -18.17
CA ASP A 129 -16.38 7.44 -18.00
C ASP A 129 -17.46 6.35 -17.94
N TYR A 130 -18.01 6.13 -16.78
CA TYR A 130 -19.07 5.14 -16.51
C TYR A 130 -20.23 5.70 -15.72
#